data_b66af3d16090c38aeb05e897b8eb837b
#
_entry.id   b66af3d16090c38aeb05e897b8eb837b
#
_cell.length_a   1.000
_cell.length_b   1.000
_cell.length_c   1.000
_cell.angle_alpha   90.00
_cell.angle_beta   90.00
_cell.angle_gamma   90.00
#
_symmetry.space_group_name_H-M   'P 1'
#
loop_
_entity.id
_entity.type
_entity.pdbx_description
1 polymer ?
#
loop_
_entity_poly.entity_id
_entity_poly.type
_entity_poly.pdbx_seq_one_letter_code
_entity_poly.pdbx_strand_id
1 'polypeptide(L)'
;MELGLFLMPLHRPDSFHADTYDQDLNLMEVADDLGYTESWIGEHFTMPWENMPSPELFVARALGVTSRMKFGIGVSLLHMHHPAHVALRIAQLDHLARGRLYFGIGSGSGTEWNKEIFGVDTAREDIHSQMMEAVSVIQQFWAGKPFHHKGTFYDTGIPEPKGDTLFDYHMIPFQKPHPPIAVAGSSPSSGIPVS
;
A
#
# COMPACT_ATOMS: atom_id res chain seq x y z
N MET A 1 10.67 -23.76 7.54
CA MET A 1 10.53 -22.41 8.15
C MET A 1 10.64 -21.43 6.99
N GLU A 2 9.69 -20.54 6.86
CA GLU A 2 9.72 -19.46 5.85
C GLU A 2 10.35 -18.24 6.49
N LEU A 3 11.22 -17.53 5.75
CA LEU A 3 11.89 -16.32 6.21
C LEU A 3 11.38 -15.14 5.37
N GLY A 4 11.03 -14.06 6.03
CA GLY A 4 10.68 -12.79 5.41
C GLY A 4 11.61 -11.68 5.86
N LEU A 5 11.64 -10.60 5.09
CA LEU A 5 12.29 -9.35 5.42
C LEU A 5 11.24 -8.29 5.74
N PHE A 6 11.54 -7.42 6.69
CA PHE A 6 10.83 -6.17 6.88
C PHE A 6 11.83 -5.04 6.64
N LEU A 7 11.71 -4.40 5.47
CA LEU A 7 12.57 -3.29 5.09
C LEU A 7 11.95 -1.97 5.55
N MET A 8 12.45 -1.46 6.66
CA MET A 8 12.40 -0.03 6.96
C MET A 8 13.57 0.57 6.20
N PRO A 9 13.36 1.44 5.20
CA PRO A 9 14.44 1.94 4.34
C PRO A 9 15.31 2.95 5.10
N LEU A 10 16.02 2.45 6.11
CA LEU A 10 16.85 3.24 7.03
C LEU A 10 18.17 3.59 6.37
N HIS A 11 18.29 4.84 5.94
CA HIS A 11 19.50 5.35 5.32
C HIS A 11 20.05 6.54 6.11
N ARG A 12 21.35 6.77 6.00
CA ARG A 12 21.92 7.99 6.55
C ARG A 12 21.36 9.21 5.82
N PRO A 13 20.98 10.29 6.54
CA PRO A 13 20.35 11.46 5.92
C PRO A 13 21.21 12.16 4.86
N ASP A 14 22.54 11.97 4.92
CA ASP A 14 23.52 12.51 3.98
C ASP A 14 23.80 11.60 2.77
N SER A 15 23.13 10.46 2.69
CA SER A 15 23.27 9.52 1.57
C SER A 15 22.56 10.03 0.33
N PHE A 16 23.11 9.69 -0.84
CA PHE A 16 22.47 9.98 -2.11
C PHE A 16 21.35 8.95 -2.37
N HIS A 17 20.10 9.41 -2.50
CA HIS A 17 18.92 8.53 -2.53
C HIS A 17 18.95 7.50 -3.66
N ALA A 18 19.48 7.85 -4.84
CA ALA A 18 19.59 6.88 -5.94
C ALA A 18 20.45 5.68 -5.56
N ASP A 19 21.59 5.91 -4.87
CA ASP A 19 22.50 4.85 -4.46
C ASP A 19 21.88 3.99 -3.35
N THR A 20 21.11 4.59 -2.44
CA THR A 20 20.41 3.83 -1.39
C THR A 20 19.31 2.95 -1.95
N TYR A 21 18.56 3.42 -2.93
CA TYR A 21 17.56 2.58 -3.62
C TYR A 21 18.20 1.45 -4.42
N ASP A 22 19.35 1.67 -5.03
CA ASP A 22 20.08 0.59 -5.72
C ASP A 22 20.63 -0.44 -4.72
N GLN A 23 21.08 -0.02 -3.55
CA GLN A 23 21.49 -0.93 -2.47
C GLN A 23 20.31 -1.78 -1.95
N ASP A 24 19.15 -1.15 -1.72
CA ASP A 24 17.95 -1.86 -1.29
C ASP A 24 17.47 -2.85 -2.35
N LEU A 25 17.54 -2.50 -3.63
CA LEU A 25 17.20 -3.42 -4.72
C LEU A 25 18.14 -4.62 -4.78
N ASN A 26 19.45 -4.39 -4.63
CA ASN A 26 20.42 -5.48 -4.56
C ASN A 26 20.15 -6.39 -3.34
N LEU A 27 19.72 -5.81 -2.20
CA LEU A 27 19.30 -6.60 -1.05
C LEU A 27 18.10 -7.50 -1.38
N MET A 28 17.10 -7.00 -2.15
CA MET A 28 15.95 -7.81 -2.56
C MET A 28 16.37 -8.96 -3.49
N GLU A 29 17.25 -8.69 -4.45
CA GLU A 29 17.78 -9.71 -5.36
C GLU A 29 18.52 -10.82 -4.61
N VAL A 30 19.45 -10.44 -3.74
CA VAL A 30 20.22 -11.39 -2.92
C VAL A 30 19.31 -12.18 -1.99
N ALA A 31 18.31 -11.55 -1.38
CA ALA A 31 17.35 -12.24 -0.51
C ALA A 31 16.48 -13.24 -1.29
N ASP A 32 16.04 -12.91 -2.50
CA ASP A 32 15.30 -13.85 -3.37
C ASP A 32 16.17 -15.06 -3.73
N ASP A 33 17.45 -14.83 -4.05
CA ASP A 33 18.41 -15.89 -4.37
C ASP A 33 18.69 -16.81 -3.17
N LEU A 34 18.76 -16.24 -1.96
CA LEU A 34 18.94 -16.99 -0.71
C LEU A 34 17.65 -17.72 -0.25
N GLY A 35 16.52 -17.51 -0.92
CA GLY A 35 15.27 -18.20 -0.65
C GLY A 35 14.38 -17.54 0.41
N TYR A 36 14.54 -16.25 0.68
CA TYR A 36 13.55 -15.50 1.44
C TYR A 36 12.24 -15.46 0.66
N THR A 37 11.11 -15.65 1.36
CA THR A 37 9.81 -15.85 0.71
C THR A 37 9.03 -14.57 0.50
N GLU A 38 9.31 -13.55 1.34
CA GLU A 38 8.60 -12.27 1.28
C GLU A 38 9.45 -11.10 1.79
N SER A 39 9.12 -9.89 1.34
CA SER A 39 9.65 -8.64 1.87
C SER A 39 8.55 -7.60 2.02
N TRP A 40 8.52 -6.90 3.15
CA TRP A 40 7.57 -5.84 3.46
C TRP A 40 8.28 -4.49 3.44
N ILE A 41 7.72 -3.52 2.70
CA ILE A 41 8.34 -2.22 2.46
C ILE A 41 7.49 -1.12 3.10
N GLY A 42 8.09 -0.32 3.99
CA GLY A 42 7.41 0.77 4.71
C GLY A 42 7.14 2.00 3.85
N GLU A 43 6.06 2.74 4.16
CA GLU A 43 5.73 4.04 3.58
C GLU A 43 6.10 5.17 4.55
N HIS A 44 7.02 6.06 4.12
CA HIS A 44 7.50 7.17 4.94
C HIS A 44 7.68 8.43 4.11
N PHE A 45 7.07 9.55 4.54
CA PHE A 45 7.05 10.79 3.76
C PHE A 45 8.08 11.83 4.22
N THR A 46 8.25 11.98 5.54
CA THR A 46 8.89 13.16 6.12
C THR A 46 10.08 12.84 7.02
N MET A 47 10.51 11.59 7.04
CA MET A 47 11.63 11.16 7.88
C MET A 47 12.93 11.16 7.08
N PRO A 48 13.96 11.89 7.50
CA PRO A 48 15.22 11.96 6.76
C PRO A 48 15.98 10.62 6.71
N TRP A 49 15.67 9.72 7.63
CA TRP A 49 16.25 8.37 7.70
C TRP A 49 15.48 7.31 6.91
N GLU A 50 14.19 7.59 6.65
CA GLU A 50 13.26 6.66 6.00
C GLU A 50 12.62 7.40 4.82
N ASN A 51 13.21 7.25 3.65
CA ASN A 51 12.88 8.04 2.46
C ASN A 51 12.17 7.19 1.40
N MET A 52 11.05 6.57 1.76
CA MET A 52 10.25 5.72 0.88
C MET A 52 8.79 6.22 0.80
N PRO A 53 8.53 7.36 0.13
CA PRO A 53 7.18 7.93 0.08
C PRO A 53 6.20 7.16 -0.79
N SER A 54 6.67 6.27 -1.65
CA SER A 54 5.86 5.42 -2.53
C SER A 54 6.46 4.03 -2.63
N PRO A 55 6.23 3.16 -1.64
CA PRO A 55 6.77 1.80 -1.65
C PRO A 55 6.31 1.01 -2.88
N GLU A 56 5.17 1.34 -3.47
CA GLU A 56 4.67 0.72 -4.71
C GLU A 56 5.64 0.88 -5.88
N LEU A 57 6.32 2.02 -5.99
CA LEU A 57 7.32 2.27 -7.04
C LEU A 57 8.56 1.41 -6.84
N PHE A 58 9.02 1.31 -5.58
CA PHE A 58 10.13 0.44 -5.23
C PHE A 58 9.80 -1.03 -5.50
N VAL A 59 8.63 -1.51 -5.05
CA VAL A 59 8.16 -2.87 -5.28
C VAL A 59 8.05 -3.16 -6.78
N ALA A 60 7.50 -2.25 -7.58
CA ALA A 60 7.43 -2.43 -9.03
C ALA A 60 8.81 -2.64 -9.67
N ARG A 61 9.84 -1.93 -9.18
CA ARG A 61 11.23 -2.11 -9.64
C ARG A 61 11.82 -3.43 -9.11
N ALA A 62 11.58 -3.77 -7.84
CA ALA A 62 12.07 -5.00 -7.22
C ALA A 62 11.50 -6.28 -7.87
N LEU A 63 10.25 -6.23 -8.35
CA LEU A 63 9.64 -7.31 -9.11
C LEU A 63 10.39 -7.65 -10.40
N GLY A 64 11.12 -6.68 -10.98
CA GLY A 64 11.93 -6.87 -12.18
C GLY A 64 13.25 -7.59 -11.93
N VAL A 65 13.77 -7.59 -10.70
CA VAL A 65 15.03 -8.23 -10.31
C VAL A 65 14.84 -9.48 -9.44
N THR A 66 13.61 -9.79 -9.05
CA THR A 66 13.25 -10.97 -8.25
C THR A 66 12.31 -11.90 -9.00
N SER A 67 12.35 -13.18 -8.71
CA SER A 67 11.55 -14.19 -9.41
C SER A 67 10.50 -14.91 -8.55
N ARG A 68 10.75 -15.08 -7.25
CA ARG A 68 9.93 -15.87 -6.32
C ARG A 68 9.34 -15.06 -5.18
N MET A 69 10.13 -14.11 -4.65
CA MET A 69 9.78 -13.32 -3.48
C MET A 69 8.46 -12.58 -3.69
N LYS A 70 7.61 -12.62 -2.68
CA LYS A 70 6.39 -11.80 -2.59
C LYS A 70 6.71 -10.49 -1.91
N PHE A 71 5.99 -9.44 -2.27
CA PHE A 71 6.16 -8.12 -1.68
C PHE A 71 4.90 -7.67 -0.96
N GLY A 72 5.07 -7.11 0.23
CA GLY A 72 4.03 -6.45 0.99
C GLY A 72 4.29 -4.94 1.09
N ILE A 73 3.24 -4.13 0.97
CA ILE A 73 3.30 -2.75 1.42
C ILE A 73 3.15 -2.78 2.93
N GLY A 74 4.11 -2.31 3.67
CA GLY A 74 4.11 -2.48 5.12
C GLY A 74 4.38 -1.22 5.91
N VAL A 75 3.41 -0.30 5.98
CA VAL A 75 2.00 -0.30 5.58
C VAL A 75 1.67 0.87 4.68
N SER A 76 0.56 0.79 3.94
CA SER A 76 -0.03 1.96 3.28
C SER A 76 -0.84 2.77 4.30
N LEU A 77 -0.58 4.07 4.38
CA LEU A 77 -1.23 5.00 5.29
C LEU A 77 -2.53 5.50 4.67
N LEU A 78 -3.60 4.71 4.74
CA LEU A 78 -4.84 4.95 3.97
C LEU A 78 -5.48 6.32 4.20
N HIS A 79 -5.32 6.89 5.38
CA HIS A 79 -5.84 8.23 5.70
C HIS A 79 -5.07 9.36 4.97
N MET A 80 -3.90 9.07 4.42
CA MET A 80 -3.11 10.01 3.62
C MET A 80 -3.48 9.98 2.13
N HIS A 81 -4.34 9.04 1.72
CA HIS A 81 -4.64 8.78 0.33
C HIS A 81 -6.14 8.76 0.06
N HIS A 82 -6.54 9.14 -1.15
CA HIS A 82 -7.91 8.88 -1.60
C HIS A 82 -8.07 7.38 -1.96
N PRO A 83 -9.09 6.68 -1.43
CA PRO A 83 -9.22 5.22 -1.58
C PRO A 83 -9.33 4.74 -3.02
N ALA A 84 -9.95 5.51 -3.92
CA ALA A 84 -9.99 5.17 -5.34
C ALA A 84 -8.59 5.12 -5.98
N HIS A 85 -7.69 6.07 -5.62
CA HIS A 85 -6.31 6.05 -6.11
C HIS A 85 -5.55 4.84 -5.57
N VAL A 86 -5.73 4.51 -4.30
CA VAL A 86 -5.11 3.31 -3.71
C VAL A 86 -5.62 2.05 -4.40
N ALA A 87 -6.93 1.91 -4.59
CA ALA A 87 -7.51 0.75 -5.25
C ALA A 87 -6.93 0.52 -6.64
N LEU A 88 -6.80 1.58 -7.45
CA LEU A 88 -6.26 1.49 -8.81
C LEU A 88 -4.76 1.17 -8.83
N ARG A 89 -3.96 1.86 -8.00
CA ARG A 89 -2.50 1.63 -7.93
C ARG A 89 -2.16 0.21 -7.47
N ILE A 90 -2.84 -0.26 -6.43
CA ILE A 90 -2.63 -1.62 -5.91
C ILE A 90 -3.12 -2.67 -6.91
N ALA A 91 -4.24 -2.46 -7.60
CA ALA A 91 -4.69 -3.35 -8.67
C ALA A 91 -3.65 -3.42 -9.81
N GLN A 92 -3.10 -2.29 -10.24
CA GLN A 92 -2.05 -2.25 -11.24
C GLN A 92 -0.79 -2.98 -10.78
N LEU A 93 -0.35 -2.73 -9.55
CA LEU A 93 0.82 -3.38 -8.98
C LEU A 93 0.63 -4.90 -8.87
N ASP A 94 -0.57 -5.36 -8.52
CA ASP A 94 -0.91 -6.77 -8.43
C ASP A 94 -0.82 -7.48 -9.80
N HIS A 95 -1.20 -6.79 -10.89
CA HIS A 95 -0.98 -7.29 -12.25
C HIS A 95 0.51 -7.36 -12.61
N LEU A 96 1.31 -6.36 -12.26
CA LEU A 96 2.76 -6.38 -12.45
C LEU A 96 3.41 -7.49 -11.62
N ALA A 97 2.95 -7.70 -10.41
CA ALA A 97 3.43 -8.73 -9.49
C ALA A 97 2.97 -10.15 -9.88
N ARG A 98 1.94 -10.28 -10.71
CA ARG A 98 1.32 -11.57 -11.06
C ARG A 98 0.96 -12.39 -9.82
N GLY A 99 0.37 -11.73 -8.81
CA GLY A 99 -0.03 -12.36 -7.56
C GLY A 99 1.05 -12.45 -6.48
N ARG A 100 2.24 -11.90 -6.70
CA ARG A 100 3.30 -11.80 -5.68
C ARG A 100 3.16 -10.52 -4.83
N LEU A 101 1.92 -10.12 -4.49
CA LEU A 101 1.64 -8.90 -3.74
C LEU A 101 0.78 -9.19 -2.52
N TYR A 102 1.14 -8.57 -1.40
CA TYR A 102 0.34 -8.37 -0.20
C TYR A 102 0.03 -6.89 -0.01
N PHE A 103 -1.13 -6.57 0.49
CA PHE A 103 -1.51 -5.20 0.76
C PHE A 103 -1.61 -4.96 2.28
N GLY A 104 -0.58 -4.39 2.85
CA GLY A 104 -0.56 -4.02 4.27
C GLY A 104 -1.08 -2.60 4.48
N ILE A 105 -1.88 -2.44 5.52
CA ILE A 105 -2.53 -1.19 5.89
C ILE A 105 -2.29 -0.84 7.35
N GLY A 106 -2.27 0.45 7.66
CA GLY A 106 -2.09 0.93 9.02
C GLY A 106 -2.29 2.43 9.17
N SER A 107 -2.37 2.89 10.41
CA SER A 107 -2.46 4.32 10.73
C SER A 107 -1.08 5.00 10.78
N GLY A 108 0.00 4.21 10.85
CA GLY A 108 1.35 4.74 11.04
C GLY A 108 1.52 5.49 12.38
N SER A 109 2.72 5.96 12.60
CA SER A 109 3.02 6.96 13.64
C SER A 109 2.98 8.33 12.98
N GLY A 110 1.91 9.10 13.25
CA GLY A 110 1.78 10.44 12.68
C GLY A 110 2.82 11.40 13.25
N THR A 111 3.32 12.28 12.42
CA THR A 111 4.16 13.40 12.81
C THR A 111 3.42 14.72 12.59
N GLU A 112 3.77 15.78 13.33
CA GLU A 112 3.23 17.12 13.09
C GLU A 112 3.47 17.60 11.65
N TRP A 113 4.56 17.16 11.03
CA TRP A 113 4.91 17.45 9.63
C TRP A 113 3.85 16.95 8.65
N ASN A 114 3.21 15.81 8.91
CA ASN A 114 2.15 15.29 8.05
C ASN A 114 0.95 16.24 8.02
N LYS A 115 0.62 16.86 9.16
CA LYS A 115 -0.44 17.86 9.23
C LYS A 115 -0.12 19.11 8.42
N GLU A 116 1.10 19.61 8.51
CA GLU A 116 1.52 20.81 7.78
C GLU A 116 1.62 20.57 6.27
N ILE A 117 2.18 19.42 5.87
CA ILE A 117 2.42 19.13 4.45
C ILE A 117 1.16 18.65 3.74
N PHE A 118 0.38 17.78 4.37
CA PHE A 118 -0.76 17.10 3.72
C PHE A 118 -2.12 17.55 4.24
N GLY A 119 -2.16 18.42 5.26
CA GLY A 119 -3.40 18.84 5.90
C GLY A 119 -4.11 17.75 6.71
N VAL A 120 -3.42 16.63 7.00
CA VAL A 120 -3.99 15.48 7.69
C VAL A 120 -3.51 15.43 9.13
N ASP A 121 -4.45 15.62 10.07
CA ASP A 121 -4.18 15.47 11.50
C ASP A 121 -4.19 13.98 11.88
N THR A 122 -3.01 13.41 12.06
CA THR A 122 -2.83 12.00 12.39
C THR A 122 -3.05 11.69 13.87
N ALA A 123 -3.21 12.71 14.72
CA ALA A 123 -3.57 12.57 16.13
C ALA A 123 -5.09 12.55 16.36
N ARG A 124 -5.90 12.68 15.32
CA ARG A 124 -7.36 12.64 15.42
C ARG A 124 -7.84 11.30 15.97
N GLU A 125 -8.86 11.34 16.82
CA GLU A 125 -9.49 10.13 17.38
C GLU A 125 -10.19 9.27 16.31
N ASP A 126 -10.63 9.87 15.20
CA ASP A 126 -11.39 9.21 14.14
C ASP A 126 -10.54 8.65 12.99
N ILE A 127 -9.20 8.72 13.07
CA ILE A 127 -8.29 8.24 12.02
C ILE A 127 -8.47 6.75 11.74
N HIS A 128 -8.74 5.97 12.76
CA HIS A 128 -9.01 4.54 12.61
C HIS A 128 -10.34 4.31 11.86
N SER A 129 -11.37 5.07 12.16
CA SER A 129 -12.66 5.01 11.46
C SER A 129 -12.52 5.40 9.98
N GLN A 130 -11.71 6.43 9.70
CA GLN A 130 -11.41 6.81 8.31
C GLN A 130 -10.68 5.68 7.56
N MET A 131 -9.71 5.03 8.20
CA MET A 131 -8.99 3.91 7.60
C MET A 131 -9.93 2.74 7.30
N MET A 132 -10.84 2.40 8.22
CA MET A 132 -11.82 1.34 8.02
C MET A 132 -12.78 1.64 6.88
N GLU A 133 -13.26 2.89 6.79
CA GLU A 133 -14.10 3.33 5.68
C GLU A 133 -13.33 3.24 4.35
N ALA A 134 -12.06 3.66 4.33
CA ALA A 134 -11.21 3.53 3.14
C ALA A 134 -11.05 2.07 2.67
N VAL A 135 -10.84 1.13 3.60
CA VAL A 135 -10.76 -0.31 3.27
C VAL A 135 -12.04 -0.80 2.60
N SER A 136 -13.20 -0.48 3.19
CA SER A 136 -14.49 -0.86 2.62
C SER A 136 -14.68 -0.30 1.21
N VAL A 137 -14.31 0.95 0.99
CA VAL A 137 -14.38 1.59 -0.33
C VAL A 137 -13.42 0.94 -1.32
N ILE A 138 -12.18 0.66 -0.92
CA ILE A 138 -11.19 -0.03 -1.77
C ILE A 138 -11.70 -1.41 -2.21
N GLN A 139 -12.28 -2.19 -1.29
CA GLN A 139 -12.83 -3.50 -1.63
C GLN A 139 -14.00 -3.41 -2.62
N GLN A 140 -14.85 -2.38 -2.52
CA GLN A 140 -15.92 -2.13 -3.48
C GLN A 140 -15.36 -1.77 -4.86
N PHE A 141 -14.31 -0.96 -4.94
CA PHE A 141 -13.59 -0.71 -6.20
C PHE A 141 -13.02 -2.00 -6.79
N TRP A 142 -12.40 -2.86 -5.98
CA TRP A 142 -11.84 -4.13 -6.44
C TRP A 142 -12.89 -5.16 -6.89
N ALA A 143 -14.13 -5.02 -6.41
CA ALA A 143 -15.24 -5.83 -6.92
C ALA A 143 -15.61 -5.47 -8.37
N GLY A 144 -15.21 -4.29 -8.87
CA GLY A 144 -15.37 -3.86 -10.26
C GLY A 144 -16.82 -3.70 -10.72
N LYS A 145 -17.74 -3.48 -9.80
CA LYS A 145 -19.17 -3.27 -10.08
C LYS A 145 -19.54 -1.81 -9.79
N PRO A 146 -20.54 -1.25 -10.50
CA PRO A 146 -21.07 0.05 -10.16
C PRO A 146 -21.51 0.11 -8.70
N PHE A 147 -21.15 1.20 -8.02
CA PHE A 147 -21.57 1.50 -6.65
C PHE A 147 -21.42 2.99 -6.37
N HIS A 148 -22.15 3.48 -5.39
CA HIS A 148 -21.94 4.80 -4.82
C HIS A 148 -21.82 4.68 -3.30
N HIS A 149 -20.66 5.06 -2.79
CA HIS A 149 -20.39 5.16 -1.36
C HIS A 149 -20.54 6.61 -0.92
N LYS A 150 -21.42 6.84 0.05
CA LYS A 150 -21.59 8.14 0.72
C LYS A 150 -21.39 7.91 2.21
N GLY A 151 -20.15 8.06 2.66
CA GLY A 151 -19.74 7.83 4.04
C GLY A 151 -19.48 9.11 4.81
N THR A 152 -18.75 8.97 5.91
CA THR A 152 -18.33 10.11 6.75
C THR A 152 -17.14 10.85 6.13
N PHE A 153 -16.21 10.11 5.54
CA PHE A 153 -14.95 10.64 5.03
C PHE A 153 -14.88 10.66 3.51
N TYR A 154 -15.62 9.79 2.83
CA TYR A 154 -15.55 9.64 1.38
C TYR A 154 -16.94 9.67 0.73
N ASP A 155 -17.03 10.38 -0.38
CA ASP A 155 -18.18 10.36 -1.31
C ASP A 155 -17.61 10.01 -2.69
N THR A 156 -17.74 8.73 -3.10
CA THR A 156 -17.04 8.20 -4.27
C THR A 156 -17.71 6.91 -4.76
N GLY A 157 -17.34 6.45 -5.95
CA GLY A 157 -17.85 5.18 -6.48
C GLY A 157 -17.48 4.94 -7.93
N ILE A 158 -18.02 3.86 -8.47
CA ILE A 158 -17.96 3.52 -9.90
C ILE A 158 -19.36 3.83 -10.47
N PRO A 159 -19.50 4.75 -11.42
CA PRO A 159 -20.79 5.06 -12.01
C PRO A 159 -21.32 3.89 -12.84
N GLU A 160 -22.65 3.90 -13.13
CA GLU A 160 -23.23 2.98 -14.09
C GLU A 160 -22.62 3.19 -15.48
N PRO A 161 -22.31 2.12 -16.22
CA PRO A 161 -21.79 2.21 -17.57
C PRO A 161 -22.74 2.97 -18.50
N LYS A 162 -22.19 3.88 -19.29
CA LYS A 162 -22.94 4.65 -20.28
C LYS A 162 -22.93 4.02 -21.69
N GLY A 163 -22.30 2.84 -21.83
CA GLY A 163 -22.10 2.17 -23.11
C GLY A 163 -20.94 2.73 -23.93
N ASP A 164 -20.11 3.57 -23.32
CA ASP A 164 -18.89 4.10 -23.93
C ASP A 164 -17.71 3.17 -23.59
N THR A 165 -17.32 2.35 -24.56
CA THR A 165 -16.26 1.37 -24.38
C THR A 165 -14.87 1.97 -24.16
N LEU A 166 -14.70 3.29 -24.35
CA LEU A 166 -13.42 3.98 -24.09
C LEU A 166 -13.27 4.39 -22.63
N PHE A 167 -14.39 4.69 -21.94
CA PHE A 167 -14.39 5.26 -20.59
C PHE A 167 -15.06 4.39 -19.53
N ASP A 168 -15.91 3.47 -19.93
CA ASP A 168 -16.64 2.56 -19.02
C ASP A 168 -15.73 1.40 -18.56
N TYR A 169 -14.53 1.72 -18.04
CA TYR A 169 -13.57 0.74 -17.59
C TYR A 169 -13.04 1.05 -16.20
N HIS A 170 -12.95 0.03 -15.35
CA HIS A 170 -12.28 0.09 -14.06
C HIS A 170 -11.38 -1.13 -13.87
N MET A 171 -10.12 -0.87 -13.47
CA MET A 171 -9.14 -1.94 -13.24
C MET A 171 -9.43 -2.66 -11.92
N ILE A 172 -9.55 -3.99 -11.99
CA ILE A 172 -9.67 -4.87 -10.83
C ILE A 172 -8.36 -5.62 -10.61
N PRO A 173 -8.06 -6.12 -9.39
CA PRO A 173 -6.83 -6.86 -9.10
C PRO A 173 -6.67 -8.15 -9.91
N PHE A 174 -5.41 -8.57 -10.09
CA PHE A 174 -5.05 -9.87 -10.65
C PHE A 174 -5.48 -11.01 -9.73
N GLN A 175 -5.18 -10.92 -8.43
CA GLN A 175 -5.59 -11.90 -7.42
C GLN A 175 -7.10 -11.82 -7.15
N LYS A 176 -7.71 -12.95 -6.82
CA LYS A 176 -9.15 -13.03 -6.57
C LYS A 176 -9.41 -13.52 -5.14
N PRO A 177 -10.29 -12.85 -4.37
CA PRO A 177 -11.06 -11.65 -4.76
C PRO A 177 -10.20 -10.38 -4.90
N HIS A 178 -9.04 -10.31 -4.23
CA HIS A 178 -8.07 -9.22 -4.24
C HIS A 178 -6.75 -9.69 -3.59
N PRO A 179 -5.66 -8.91 -3.62
CA PRO A 179 -4.45 -9.21 -2.84
C PRO A 179 -4.80 -9.40 -1.36
N PRO A 180 -4.15 -10.37 -0.67
CA PRO A 180 -4.36 -10.53 0.77
C PRO A 180 -4.06 -9.22 1.51
N ILE A 181 -4.97 -8.82 2.41
CA ILE A 181 -4.84 -7.62 3.22
C ILE A 181 -4.21 -7.99 4.55
N ALA A 182 -3.14 -7.30 4.93
CA ALA A 182 -2.52 -7.38 6.24
C ALA A 182 -2.74 -6.08 7.02
N VAL A 183 -2.88 -6.17 8.32
CA VAL A 183 -3.07 -5.01 9.20
C VAL A 183 -1.94 -4.94 10.20
N ALA A 184 -1.27 -3.80 10.28
CA ALA A 184 -0.32 -3.54 11.35
C ALA A 184 -1.10 -3.26 12.64
N GLY A 185 -0.87 -4.12 13.66
CA GLY A 185 -1.48 -4.00 14.96
C GLY A 185 -0.44 -4.03 16.06
N SER A 186 -0.44 -3.02 16.94
CA SER A 186 0.45 -2.93 18.11
C SER A 186 -0.27 -3.24 19.43
N SER A 187 -1.59 -3.42 19.39
CA SER A 187 -2.41 -3.71 20.57
C SER A 187 -3.60 -4.61 20.20
N PRO A 188 -4.25 -5.28 21.18
CA PRO A 188 -5.47 -6.06 20.94
C PRO A 188 -6.62 -5.26 20.31
N SER A 189 -6.64 -3.94 20.51
CA SER A 189 -7.67 -3.03 19.97
C SER A 189 -7.35 -2.55 18.54
N SER A 190 -6.13 -2.77 18.03
CA SER A 190 -5.74 -2.40 16.67
C SER A 190 -6.06 -3.49 15.63
N GLY A 191 -6.55 -4.65 16.05
CA GLY A 191 -7.00 -5.71 15.16
C GLY A 191 -8.29 -5.32 14.44
N ILE A 192 -8.27 -5.23 13.12
CA ILE A 192 -9.47 -5.16 12.31
C ILE A 192 -10.02 -6.58 12.22
N PRO A 193 -11.28 -6.87 12.58
CA PRO A 193 -11.88 -8.13 12.22
C PRO A 193 -11.95 -8.22 10.70
N VAL A 194 -11.07 -9.00 10.11
CA VAL A 194 -11.16 -9.33 8.68
C VAL A 194 -12.16 -10.47 8.60
N SER A 195 -13.39 -10.15 8.25
CA SER A 195 -14.43 -11.12 7.93
C SER A 195 -14.39 -11.48 6.47
#